data_bbac6c394b52ed89c25b18fcc5110ff0
#
_entry.id   bbac6c394b52ed89c25b18fcc5110ff0
#
_cell.length_a   1.000
_cell.length_b   1.000
_cell.length_c   1.000
_cell.angle_alpha   90.00
_cell.angle_beta   90.00
_cell.angle_gamma   90.00
#
_symmetry.space_group_name_H-M   'P 1'
#
loop_
_entity.id
_entity.type
_entity.pdbx_description
1 polymer ?
#
loop_
_entity_poly.entity_id
_entity_poly.type
_entity_poly.pdbx_seq_one_letter_code
_entity_poly.pdbx_strand_id
1 'polypeptide(L)'
;VMGDMNDDPMDNSMLTLGAKKYRKEVGKGDFFNPWWETLEDKGVGTLLYRGKWNLFDQIVLSSALLKKKGLKYDHNEVFIREYLFQQDGKYKGSPLRTHGGKLWLNGYSDHLPTIIYLKK
;
A
#
# COMPACT_ATOMS: atom_id res chain seq x y z
N VAL A 1 2.24 -1.38 -12.33
CA VAL A 1 2.76 -2.54 -11.59
C VAL A 1 2.08 -2.59 -10.23
N MET A 2 1.56 -3.74 -9.86
CA MET A 2 0.88 -3.87 -8.57
C MET A 2 1.08 -5.25 -7.95
N GLY A 3 1.00 -5.29 -6.62
CA GLY A 3 1.07 -6.52 -5.85
C GLY A 3 1.72 -6.31 -4.51
N ASP A 4 1.92 -7.42 -3.80
CA ASP A 4 2.75 -7.46 -2.59
C ASP A 4 4.22 -7.44 -3.05
N MET A 5 4.86 -6.29 -2.87
CA MET A 5 6.24 -6.08 -3.31
C MET A 5 7.26 -6.65 -2.33
N ASN A 6 6.79 -7.07 -1.17
CA ASN A 6 7.62 -7.56 -0.06
C ASN A 6 8.69 -6.54 0.37
N ASP A 7 8.50 -5.30 0.01
CA ASP A 7 9.36 -4.14 0.34
C ASP A 7 8.49 -2.89 0.51
N ASP A 8 9.00 -1.92 1.25
CA ASP A 8 8.37 -0.62 1.41
C ASP A 8 8.63 0.30 0.19
N PRO A 9 7.81 1.35 0.00
CA PRO A 9 7.96 2.25 -1.17
C PRO A 9 9.32 2.89 -1.35
N MET A 10 10.08 3.10 -0.27
CA MET A 10 11.40 3.72 -0.30
C MET A 10 12.55 2.72 -0.45
N ASP A 11 12.27 1.43 -0.47
CA ASP A 11 13.31 0.40 -0.53
C ASP A 11 13.94 0.29 -1.93
N ASN A 12 15.13 -0.32 -1.99
CA ASN A 12 15.92 -0.35 -3.22
C ASN A 12 15.22 -1.00 -4.42
N SER A 13 14.39 -2.01 -4.19
CA SER A 13 13.63 -2.65 -5.27
C SER A 13 12.74 -1.65 -5.98
N MET A 14 12.05 -0.78 -5.22
CA MET A 14 11.15 0.22 -5.76
C MET A 14 11.91 1.38 -6.41
N LEU A 15 13.05 1.75 -5.85
CA LEU A 15 13.94 2.76 -6.45
C LEU A 15 14.50 2.28 -7.78
N THR A 16 14.87 1.01 -7.88
CA THR A 16 15.39 0.39 -9.11
C THR A 16 14.31 0.38 -10.20
N LEU A 17 13.04 0.21 -9.83
CA LEU A 17 11.91 0.28 -10.76
C LEU A 17 11.72 1.69 -11.33
N GLY A 18 12.29 2.71 -10.69
CA GLY A 18 12.09 4.11 -11.09
C GLY A 18 10.83 4.72 -10.50
N ALA A 19 10.37 4.20 -9.37
CA ALA A 19 9.17 4.67 -8.69
C ALA A 19 9.48 5.88 -7.82
N LYS A 20 8.89 7.03 -8.15
CA LYS A 20 9.14 8.32 -7.49
C LYS A 20 8.07 8.63 -6.44
N LYS A 21 8.45 9.35 -5.39
CA LYS A 21 7.55 9.79 -4.33
C LYS A 21 6.60 10.89 -4.77
N TYR A 22 7.08 11.85 -5.57
CA TYR A 22 6.31 13.01 -5.98
C TYR A 22 6.04 13.04 -7.47
N ARG A 23 4.84 13.49 -7.86
CA ARG A 23 4.42 13.61 -9.27
C ARG A 23 5.40 14.42 -10.10
N LYS A 24 5.90 15.51 -9.56
CA LYS A 24 6.84 16.42 -10.26
C LYS A 24 8.18 15.78 -10.61
N GLU A 25 8.52 14.68 -9.95
CA GLU A 25 9.76 13.95 -10.19
C GLU A 25 9.64 12.87 -11.26
N VAL A 26 8.41 12.58 -11.70
CA VAL A 26 8.13 11.48 -12.64
C VAL A 26 8.41 11.94 -14.06
N GLY A 27 9.49 11.42 -14.65
CA GLY A 27 9.86 11.65 -16.02
C GLY A 27 9.35 10.52 -16.94
N LYS A 28 9.70 10.64 -18.22
CA LYS A 28 9.35 9.62 -19.20
C LYS A 28 10.01 8.28 -18.81
N GLY A 29 9.20 7.24 -18.70
CA GLY A 29 9.67 5.92 -18.31
C GLY A 29 9.75 5.68 -16.82
N ASP A 30 9.53 6.72 -16.01
CA ASP A 30 9.44 6.58 -14.55
C ASP A 30 8.03 6.20 -14.12
N PHE A 31 7.93 5.81 -12.85
CA PHE A 31 6.65 5.50 -12.20
C PHE A 31 6.39 6.47 -11.06
N PHE A 32 5.12 6.68 -10.75
CA PHE A 32 4.67 7.39 -9.56
C PHE A 32 4.23 6.38 -8.49
N ASN A 33 4.76 6.50 -7.28
CA ASN A 33 4.39 5.64 -6.16
C ASN A 33 3.65 6.45 -5.09
N PRO A 34 2.31 6.50 -5.12
CA PRO A 34 1.53 7.26 -4.13
C PRO A 34 1.62 6.67 -2.72
N TRP A 35 2.06 5.42 -2.58
CA TRP A 35 2.16 4.73 -1.30
C TRP A 35 3.35 5.18 -0.47
N TRP A 36 4.33 5.79 -1.10
CA TRP A 36 5.50 6.34 -0.40
C TRP A 36 5.08 7.42 0.61
N GLU A 37 4.29 8.41 0.17
CA GLU A 37 3.75 9.45 1.03
C GLU A 37 2.81 8.88 2.09
N THR A 38 2.01 7.88 1.70
CA THR A 38 1.07 7.20 2.61
C THR A 38 1.80 6.60 3.81
N LEU A 39 2.90 5.90 3.58
CA LEU A 39 3.68 5.29 4.67
C LEU A 39 4.52 6.33 5.41
N GLU A 40 5.34 7.10 4.69
CA GLU A 40 6.33 7.98 5.29
C GLU A 40 5.71 9.21 5.95
N ASP A 41 4.77 9.87 5.27
CA ASP A 41 4.20 11.14 5.76
C ASP A 41 2.96 10.93 6.62
N LYS A 42 2.14 9.93 6.31
CA LYS A 42 0.89 9.65 7.03
C LYS A 42 0.98 8.52 8.04
N GLY A 43 2.05 7.72 7.99
CA GLY A 43 2.25 6.60 8.90
C GLY A 43 1.27 5.45 8.71
N VAL A 44 0.65 5.33 7.53
CA VAL A 44 -0.34 4.30 7.23
C VAL A 44 0.33 3.18 6.42
N GLY A 45 0.15 1.94 6.87
CA GLY A 45 0.68 0.76 6.22
C GLY A 45 -0.38 -0.28 5.91
N THR A 46 0.04 -1.38 5.31
CA THR A 46 -0.85 -2.50 4.98
C THR A 46 -0.62 -3.73 5.82
N LEU A 47 0.51 -3.83 6.49
CA LEU A 47 0.79 -4.92 7.42
C LEU A 47 1.55 -4.41 8.63
N LEU A 48 1.36 -5.11 9.75
CA LEU A 48 2.05 -4.80 11.00
C LEU A 48 3.03 -5.93 11.30
N TYR A 49 4.32 -5.59 11.38
CA TYR A 49 5.38 -6.55 11.67
C TYR A 49 6.24 -6.02 12.82
N ARG A 50 6.30 -6.80 13.91
CA ARG A 50 7.06 -6.44 15.11
C ARG A 50 6.74 -5.03 15.63
N GLY A 51 5.44 -4.67 15.62
CA GLY A 51 4.98 -3.38 16.10
C GLY A 51 5.18 -2.22 15.13
N LYS A 52 5.68 -2.48 13.93
CA LYS A 52 5.91 -1.46 12.90
C LYS A 52 5.03 -1.69 11.69
N TRP A 53 4.39 -0.62 11.22
CA TRP A 53 3.62 -0.65 9.98
C TRP A 53 4.56 -0.59 8.78
N ASN A 54 4.35 -1.51 7.84
CA ASN A 54 5.00 -1.53 6.54
C ASN A 54 3.93 -1.43 5.45
N LEU A 55 4.31 -1.05 4.25
CA LEU A 55 3.39 -0.92 3.14
C LEU A 55 3.95 -1.66 1.94
N PHE A 56 3.68 -2.98 1.87
CA PHE A 56 4.18 -3.85 0.82
C PHE A 56 3.22 -3.96 -0.37
N ASP A 57 1.92 -3.69 -0.13
CA ASP A 57 0.86 -3.85 -1.11
C ASP A 57 0.69 -2.56 -1.90
N GLN A 58 1.36 -2.47 -3.03
CA GLN A 58 1.51 -1.23 -3.77
C GLN A 58 0.94 -1.34 -5.18
N ILE A 59 0.38 -0.24 -5.66
CA ILE A 59 -0.06 -0.05 -7.04
C ILE A 59 0.73 1.14 -7.57
N VAL A 60 1.76 0.87 -8.36
CA VAL A 60 2.69 1.87 -8.86
C VAL A 60 2.26 2.27 -10.26
N LEU A 61 2.11 3.57 -10.49
CA LEU A 61 1.45 4.12 -11.66
C LEU A 61 2.43 4.60 -12.71
N SER A 62 2.11 4.35 -13.98
CA SER A 62 2.89 4.92 -15.08
C SER A 62 2.62 6.42 -15.22
N SER A 63 3.55 7.14 -15.85
CA SER A 63 3.41 8.57 -16.10
C SER A 63 2.15 8.92 -16.92
N ALA A 64 1.62 7.96 -17.69
CA ALA A 64 0.41 8.15 -18.47
C ALA A 64 -0.81 8.53 -17.62
N LEU A 65 -0.88 8.05 -16.37
CA LEU A 65 -1.99 8.33 -15.46
C LEU A 65 -1.85 9.69 -14.74
N LEU A 66 -0.77 10.43 -15.00
CA LEU A 66 -0.54 11.76 -14.44
C LEU A 66 -0.81 12.89 -15.42
N LYS A 67 -1.21 12.56 -16.65
CA LYS A 67 -1.48 13.53 -17.73
C LYS A 67 -2.83 14.23 -17.53
N LYS A 68 -2.98 15.40 -18.15
CA LYS A 68 -4.20 16.21 -18.03
C LYS A 68 -5.39 15.63 -18.79
N LYS A 69 -5.16 14.79 -19.80
CA LYS A 69 -6.22 14.22 -20.66
C LYS A 69 -6.35 12.73 -20.43
N GLY A 70 -7.57 12.23 -20.62
CA GLY A 70 -7.89 10.82 -20.48
C GLY A 70 -8.05 10.38 -19.03
N LEU A 71 -7.89 9.10 -18.80
CA LEU A 71 -7.96 8.52 -17.46
C LEU A 71 -6.75 8.95 -16.65
N LYS A 72 -6.97 9.46 -15.44
CA LYS A 72 -5.90 9.99 -14.60
C LYS A 72 -6.09 9.60 -13.14
N TYR A 73 -4.97 9.55 -12.44
CA TYR A 73 -4.92 9.31 -11.00
C TYR A 73 -5.59 10.45 -10.24
N ASP A 74 -6.47 10.09 -9.33
CA ASP A 74 -7.13 11.03 -8.41
C ASP A 74 -6.51 10.94 -7.02
N HIS A 75 -6.68 9.80 -6.36
CA HIS A 75 -6.11 9.56 -5.03
C HIS A 75 -5.96 8.06 -4.75
N ASN A 76 -5.35 7.73 -3.62
CA ASN A 76 -5.15 6.37 -3.15
C ASN A 76 -5.67 6.21 -1.73
N GLU A 77 -5.94 4.96 -1.35
CA GLU A 77 -6.48 4.64 -0.03
C GLU A 77 -5.99 3.27 0.40
N VAL A 78 -5.56 3.15 1.67
CA VAL A 78 -5.49 1.85 2.34
C VAL A 78 -6.88 1.62 2.92
N PHE A 79 -7.52 0.52 2.53
CA PHE A 79 -8.89 0.22 2.98
C PHE A 79 -8.84 -0.24 4.44
N ILE A 80 -9.32 0.64 5.34
CA ILE A 80 -9.29 0.42 6.79
C ILE A 80 -10.71 0.32 7.29
N ARG A 81 -11.06 -0.87 7.82
CA ARG A 81 -12.36 -1.13 8.46
C ARG A 81 -12.14 -1.92 9.72
N GLU A 82 -12.92 -1.64 10.75
CA GLU A 82 -12.77 -2.25 12.07
C GLU A 82 -12.79 -3.77 12.01
N TYR A 83 -13.64 -4.37 11.18
CA TYR A 83 -13.76 -5.82 11.07
C TYR A 83 -12.51 -6.50 10.49
N LEU A 84 -11.56 -5.74 9.94
CA LEU A 84 -10.30 -6.27 9.40
C LEU A 84 -9.23 -6.42 10.47
N PHE A 85 -9.48 -5.93 11.68
CA PHE A 85 -8.49 -5.91 12.76
C PHE A 85 -8.86 -6.89 13.88
N GLN A 86 -7.82 -7.38 14.55
CA GLN A 86 -8.00 -8.17 15.75
C GLN A 86 -8.47 -7.25 16.88
N GLN A 87 -9.57 -7.64 17.55
CA GLN A 87 -10.25 -6.77 18.51
C GLN A 87 -9.71 -6.92 19.95
N ASP A 88 -9.06 -8.03 20.25
CA ASP A 88 -8.55 -8.32 21.59
C ASP A 88 -7.28 -9.17 21.55
N GLY A 89 -6.72 -9.45 22.72
CA GLY A 89 -5.55 -10.30 22.87
C GLY A 89 -4.23 -9.62 22.56
N LYS A 90 -3.17 -10.43 22.47
CA LYS A 90 -1.80 -9.98 22.27
C LYS A 90 -1.61 -9.18 20.98
N TYR A 91 -2.37 -9.52 19.93
CA TYR A 91 -2.23 -8.90 18.62
C TYR A 91 -3.35 -7.91 18.29
N LYS A 92 -4.03 -7.38 19.32
CA LYS A 92 -5.05 -6.35 19.15
C LYS A 92 -4.50 -5.18 18.33
N GLY A 93 -5.28 -4.74 17.34
CA GLY A 93 -4.89 -3.64 16.46
C GLY A 93 -4.10 -4.04 15.22
N SER A 94 -3.71 -5.33 15.10
CA SER A 94 -3.11 -5.85 13.89
C SER A 94 -4.20 -6.40 12.95
N PRO A 95 -3.92 -6.49 11.65
CA PRO A 95 -4.87 -7.13 10.72
C PRO A 95 -5.19 -8.55 11.15
N LEU A 96 -6.47 -8.91 11.10
CA LEU A 96 -6.94 -10.23 11.51
C LEU A 96 -6.76 -11.22 10.35
N ARG A 97 -5.76 -12.07 10.50
CA ARG A 97 -5.43 -13.11 9.51
C ARG A 97 -6.39 -14.29 9.57
N THR A 98 -6.38 -15.09 8.52
CA THR A 98 -7.21 -16.30 8.43
C THR A 98 -6.75 -17.35 9.43
N HIS A 99 -5.44 -17.50 9.60
CA HIS A 99 -4.82 -18.44 10.53
C HIS A 99 -3.76 -17.77 11.39
N GLY A 100 -3.65 -18.19 12.65
CA GLY A 100 -2.52 -17.91 13.52
C GLY A 100 -1.79 -19.23 13.75
N GLY A 101 -0.75 -19.52 12.96
CA GLY A 101 -0.16 -20.85 12.91
C GLY A 101 -1.19 -21.87 12.41
N LYS A 102 -1.52 -22.86 13.25
CA LYS A 102 -2.52 -23.89 12.92
C LYS A 102 -3.94 -23.49 13.35
N LEU A 103 -4.08 -22.40 14.11
CA LEU A 103 -5.37 -21.96 14.64
C LEU A 103 -6.15 -21.15 13.60
N TRP A 104 -7.39 -21.55 13.35
CA TRP A 104 -8.30 -20.82 12.49
C TRP A 104 -8.84 -19.57 13.21
N LEU A 105 -8.55 -18.38 12.69
CA LEU A 105 -8.97 -17.11 13.28
C LEU A 105 -10.15 -16.46 12.56
N ASN A 106 -10.51 -16.99 11.38
CA ASN A 106 -11.64 -16.51 10.57
C ASN A 106 -11.50 -15.06 10.10
N GLY A 107 -10.26 -14.58 9.96
CA GLY A 107 -9.99 -13.27 9.37
C GLY A 107 -9.84 -13.34 7.87
N TYR A 108 -9.81 -12.16 7.23
CA TYR A 108 -9.69 -12.06 5.77
C TYR A 108 -8.24 -12.13 5.30
N SER A 109 -7.34 -11.41 5.95
CA SER A 109 -5.93 -11.32 5.54
C SER A 109 -5.09 -10.68 6.64
N ASP A 110 -3.79 -10.97 6.65
CA ASP A 110 -2.82 -10.27 7.48
C ASP A 110 -2.34 -8.95 6.84
N HIS A 111 -2.82 -8.64 5.63
CA HIS A 111 -2.59 -7.38 4.94
C HIS A 111 -3.91 -6.64 4.74
N LEU A 112 -3.86 -5.30 4.74
CA LEU A 112 -5.00 -4.45 4.42
C LEU A 112 -5.04 -4.21 2.90
N PRO A 113 -6.24 -4.15 2.29
CA PRO A 113 -6.36 -3.86 0.86
C PRO A 113 -5.92 -2.45 0.49
N THR A 114 -5.37 -2.30 -0.71
CA THR A 114 -5.01 -1.00 -1.28
C THR A 114 -5.91 -0.69 -2.47
N ILE A 115 -6.28 0.59 -2.61
CA ILE A 115 -7.21 1.05 -3.64
C ILE A 115 -6.64 2.30 -4.32
N ILE A 116 -6.73 2.34 -5.65
CA ILE A 116 -6.44 3.54 -6.45
C ILE A 116 -7.75 4.02 -7.06
N TYR A 117 -7.98 5.33 -6.98
CA TYR A 117 -9.13 5.98 -7.60
C TYR A 117 -8.67 6.75 -8.84
N LEU A 118 -9.30 6.45 -9.95
CA LEU A 118 -9.03 7.09 -11.23
C LEU A 118 -10.24 7.91 -11.67
N LYS A 119 -10.01 8.98 -12.43
CA LYS A 119 -11.07 9.82 -12.97
C LYS A 119 -10.78 10.22 -14.40
N LYS A 120 -11.81 10.60 -15.14
CA LYS A 120 -11.69 11.18 -16.48
C LYS A 120 -11.49 12.68 -16.44
#